data_de1db75a71f579647015a4f3fc744b77
#
_entry.id   de1db75a71f579647015a4f3fc744b77
#
_cell.length_a   1.000
_cell.length_b   1.000
_cell.length_c   1.000
_cell.angle_alpha   90.00
_cell.angle_beta   90.00
_cell.angle_gamma   90.00
#
_symmetry.space_group_name_H-M   'P 1'
#
loop_
_entity.id
_entity.type
_entity.pdbx_description
1 polymer ?
#
loop_
_entity_poly.entity_id
_entity_poly.type
_entity_poly.pdbx_seq_one_letter_code
_entity_poly.pdbx_strand_id
1 'polypeptide(L)'
;FKRIPKIRALVETDVAAFFDGDPAAYNYNEIILCYPGLLAITTNRIAHELHLLGVPLIPRMMTEHAHSKTGIDIHPGATIGKNFFIDHGTGIVVGETTIIGDNVKVYQGVTIGALSTRGGQKLKGVKRHPTIEDNVIIYAGASILGGETVIGRGAVIGSNAFITLSLIHI
;
A
#
# COMPACT_ATOMS: atom_id res chain seq x y z
N PHE A 1 -6.54 -22.46 -0.29
CA PHE A 1 -6.44 -22.70 -1.74
C PHE A 1 -7.49 -21.94 -2.54
N LYS A 2 -8.77 -21.86 -2.10
CA LYS A 2 -9.86 -21.17 -2.87
C LYS A 2 -9.61 -19.69 -3.16
N ARG A 3 -8.73 -19.01 -2.41
CA ARG A 3 -8.39 -17.59 -2.58
C ARG A 3 -7.23 -17.34 -3.56
N ILE A 4 -6.47 -18.37 -3.93
CA ILE A 4 -5.30 -18.23 -4.83
C ILE A 4 -5.67 -17.59 -6.19
N PRO A 5 -6.77 -17.98 -6.88
CA PRO A 5 -7.14 -17.33 -8.15
C PRO A 5 -7.40 -15.82 -8.01
N LYS A 6 -8.00 -15.38 -6.90
CA LYS A 6 -8.23 -13.95 -6.62
C LYS A 6 -6.90 -13.21 -6.40
N ILE A 7 -5.98 -13.79 -5.60
CA ILE A 7 -4.65 -13.21 -5.36
C ILE A 7 -3.91 -13.06 -6.68
N ARG A 8 -3.90 -14.12 -7.49
CA ARG A 8 -3.25 -14.10 -8.81
C ARG A 8 -3.81 -13.00 -9.72
N ALA A 9 -5.13 -12.90 -9.83
CA ALA A 9 -5.78 -11.86 -10.62
C ALA A 9 -5.40 -10.45 -10.16
N LEU A 10 -5.31 -10.21 -8.84
CA LEU A 10 -4.85 -8.92 -8.31
C LEU A 10 -3.38 -8.65 -8.67
N VAL A 11 -2.49 -9.62 -8.51
CA VAL A 11 -1.07 -9.48 -8.88
C VAL A 11 -0.91 -9.22 -10.38
N GLU A 12 -1.69 -9.87 -11.24
CA GLU A 12 -1.70 -9.60 -12.68
C GLU A 12 -2.04 -8.13 -12.98
N THR A 13 -3.01 -7.55 -12.26
CA THR A 13 -3.34 -6.11 -12.41
C THR A 13 -2.22 -5.20 -11.91
N ASP A 14 -1.52 -5.59 -10.83
CA ASP A 14 -0.38 -4.82 -10.34
C ASP A 14 0.78 -4.85 -11.33
N VAL A 15 1.12 -6.01 -11.90
CA VAL A 15 2.16 -6.13 -12.94
C VAL A 15 1.86 -5.20 -14.12
N ALA A 16 0.60 -5.15 -14.57
CA ALA A 16 0.18 -4.23 -15.63
C ALA A 16 0.37 -2.76 -15.21
N ALA A 17 -0.03 -2.41 -13.97
CA ALA A 17 0.13 -1.05 -13.45
C ALA A 17 1.61 -0.61 -13.34
N PHE A 18 2.51 -1.53 -13.01
CA PHE A 18 3.96 -1.26 -12.99
C PHE A 18 4.48 -1.02 -14.42
N PHE A 19 4.05 -1.81 -15.39
CA PHE A 19 4.46 -1.62 -16.78
C PHE A 19 3.95 -0.31 -17.37
N ASP A 20 2.68 0.02 -17.13
CA ASP A 20 2.06 1.26 -17.61
C ASP A 20 2.58 2.50 -16.87
N GLY A 21 3.07 2.32 -15.65
CA GLY A 21 3.52 3.40 -14.78
C GLY A 21 4.99 3.79 -14.94
N ASP A 22 5.83 2.88 -15.40
CA ASP A 22 7.28 3.10 -15.55
C ASP A 22 7.73 3.02 -17.01
N PRO A 23 8.01 4.16 -17.67
CA PRO A 23 8.48 4.15 -19.06
C PRO A 23 9.86 3.50 -19.25
N ALA A 24 10.61 3.25 -18.18
CA ALA A 24 11.90 2.57 -18.23
C ALA A 24 11.76 1.04 -18.23
N ALA A 25 10.57 0.50 -17.93
CA ALA A 25 10.34 -0.94 -17.92
C ALA A 25 10.42 -1.53 -19.33
N TYR A 26 11.34 -2.48 -19.52
CA TYR A 26 11.56 -3.13 -20.81
C TYR A 26 10.43 -4.10 -21.17
N ASN A 27 9.95 -4.91 -20.21
CA ASN A 27 8.85 -5.84 -20.37
C ASN A 27 8.32 -6.35 -19.02
N TYR A 28 7.23 -7.14 -19.04
CA TYR A 28 6.63 -7.72 -17.84
C TYR A 28 7.58 -8.65 -17.06
N ASN A 29 8.48 -9.35 -17.73
CA ASN A 29 9.43 -10.25 -17.05
C ASN A 29 10.42 -9.47 -16.19
N GLU A 30 10.90 -8.32 -16.68
CA GLU A 30 11.76 -7.43 -15.89
C GLU A 30 11.05 -6.96 -14.63
N ILE A 31 9.80 -6.54 -14.73
CA ILE A 31 8.99 -6.14 -13.58
C ILE A 31 8.87 -7.27 -12.57
N ILE A 32 8.52 -8.47 -13.03
CA ILE A 32 8.33 -9.64 -12.16
C ILE A 32 9.62 -10.03 -11.43
N LEU A 33 10.76 -9.93 -12.10
CA LEU A 33 12.03 -10.43 -11.58
C LEU A 33 12.84 -9.38 -10.82
N CYS A 34 12.65 -8.07 -11.11
CA CYS A 34 13.56 -7.03 -10.66
C CYS A 34 12.92 -5.98 -9.74
N TYR A 35 11.60 -5.78 -9.80
CA TYR A 35 10.98 -4.64 -9.09
C TYR A 35 10.69 -4.94 -7.63
N PRO A 36 11.31 -4.22 -6.67
CA PRO A 36 11.07 -4.43 -5.25
C PRO A 36 9.62 -4.09 -4.85
N GLY A 37 9.00 -3.11 -5.50
CA GLY A 37 7.60 -2.77 -5.28
C GLY A 37 6.66 -3.94 -5.56
N LEU A 38 6.91 -4.70 -6.64
CA LEU A 38 6.10 -5.87 -6.96
C LEU A 38 6.30 -7.00 -5.95
N LEU A 39 7.52 -7.22 -5.47
CA LEU A 39 7.79 -8.20 -4.41
C LEU A 39 7.01 -7.84 -3.14
N ALA A 40 7.02 -6.57 -2.74
CA ALA A 40 6.34 -6.10 -1.55
C ALA A 40 4.82 -6.27 -1.63
N ILE A 41 4.19 -5.82 -2.74
CA ILE A 41 2.73 -5.93 -2.90
C ILE A 41 2.27 -7.38 -3.07
N THR A 42 3.00 -8.21 -3.81
CA THR A 42 2.67 -9.63 -3.97
C THR A 42 2.69 -10.34 -2.61
N THR A 43 3.73 -10.10 -1.80
CA THR A 43 3.81 -10.64 -0.45
C THR A 43 2.66 -10.15 0.42
N ASN A 44 2.33 -8.85 0.35
CA ASN A 44 1.22 -8.29 1.10
C ASN A 44 -0.12 -8.92 0.71
N ARG A 45 -0.41 -9.12 -0.58
CA ARG A 45 -1.67 -9.74 -1.03
C ARG A 45 -1.87 -11.14 -0.47
N ILE A 46 -0.80 -11.94 -0.38
CA ILE A 46 -0.86 -13.28 0.23
C ILE A 46 -1.04 -13.16 1.76
N ALA A 47 -0.24 -12.31 2.39
CA ALA A 47 -0.28 -12.07 3.84
C ALA A 47 -1.62 -11.51 4.30
N HIS A 48 -2.24 -10.61 3.53
CA HIS A 48 -3.56 -10.07 3.80
C HIS A 48 -4.66 -11.14 3.84
N GLU A 49 -4.66 -12.06 2.88
CA GLU A 49 -5.64 -13.17 2.89
C GLU A 49 -5.45 -14.11 4.10
N LEU A 50 -4.21 -14.35 4.53
CA LEU A 50 -3.94 -15.09 5.77
C LEU A 50 -4.36 -14.29 7.01
N HIS A 51 -4.15 -12.99 7.02
CA HIS A 51 -4.61 -12.08 8.08
C HIS A 51 -6.13 -12.11 8.22
N LEU A 52 -6.88 -12.04 7.11
CA LEU A 52 -8.35 -12.17 7.10
C LEU A 52 -8.87 -13.53 7.59
N LEU A 53 -8.04 -14.58 7.46
CA LEU A 53 -8.34 -15.91 7.99
C LEU A 53 -8.01 -16.03 9.49
N GLY A 54 -7.51 -14.99 10.12
CA GLY A 54 -7.14 -14.99 11.53
C GLY A 54 -5.85 -15.77 11.84
N VAL A 55 -5.02 -16.08 10.85
CA VAL A 55 -3.72 -16.76 11.06
C VAL A 55 -2.81 -15.85 11.88
N PRO A 56 -2.35 -16.30 13.07
CA PRO A 56 -1.47 -15.48 13.88
C PRO A 56 -0.03 -15.49 13.35
N LEU A 57 0.73 -14.43 13.60
CA LEU A 57 2.16 -14.25 13.36
C LEU A 57 2.58 -14.33 11.88
N ILE A 58 2.22 -15.39 11.16
CA ILE A 58 2.70 -15.65 9.78
C ILE A 58 2.47 -14.47 8.84
N PRO A 59 1.28 -13.82 8.76
CA PRO A 59 1.10 -12.67 7.90
C PRO A 59 2.11 -11.55 8.19
N ARG A 60 2.34 -11.25 9.47
CA ARG A 60 3.31 -10.22 9.87
C ARG A 60 4.74 -10.62 9.55
N MET A 61 5.13 -11.86 9.80
CA MET A 61 6.47 -12.36 9.45
C MET A 61 6.74 -12.24 7.94
N MET A 62 5.75 -12.53 7.11
CA MET A 62 5.85 -12.40 5.65
C MET A 62 6.09 -10.95 5.24
N THR A 63 5.29 -10.01 5.75
CA THR A 63 5.44 -8.59 5.37
C THR A 63 6.72 -7.98 5.93
N GLU A 64 7.17 -8.34 7.14
CA GLU A 64 8.47 -7.93 7.67
C GLU A 64 9.66 -8.50 6.87
N HIS A 65 9.53 -9.73 6.37
CA HIS A 65 10.54 -10.26 5.47
C HIS A 65 10.62 -9.46 4.16
N ALA A 66 9.49 -9.14 3.55
CA ALA A 66 9.45 -8.28 2.36
C ALA A 66 10.01 -6.88 2.67
N HIS A 67 9.62 -6.28 3.80
CA HIS A 67 10.14 -4.99 4.27
C HIS A 67 11.68 -5.02 4.39
N SER A 68 12.26 -6.06 5.00
CA SER A 68 13.71 -6.19 5.14
C SER A 68 14.46 -6.28 3.80
N LYS A 69 13.81 -6.74 2.74
CA LYS A 69 14.38 -6.88 1.40
C LYS A 69 14.19 -5.65 0.51
N THR A 70 13.10 -4.94 0.69
CA THR A 70 12.65 -3.89 -0.23
C THR A 70 12.68 -2.48 0.38
N GLY A 71 12.74 -2.37 1.70
CA GLY A 71 12.52 -1.10 2.40
C GLY A 71 11.06 -0.60 2.36
N ILE A 72 10.10 -1.47 1.97
CA ILE A 72 8.68 -1.13 1.84
C ILE A 72 7.90 -1.85 2.94
N ASP A 73 7.35 -1.09 3.89
CA ASP A 73 6.57 -1.61 5.01
C ASP A 73 5.06 -1.50 4.72
N ILE A 74 4.42 -2.62 4.39
CA ILE A 74 2.96 -2.69 4.21
C ILE A 74 2.40 -3.67 5.23
N HIS A 75 1.60 -3.17 6.18
CA HIS A 75 0.98 -4.03 7.19
C HIS A 75 -0.02 -5.01 6.54
N PRO A 76 -0.07 -6.29 6.94
CA PRO A 76 -0.97 -7.28 6.33
C PRO A 76 -2.47 -6.97 6.52
N GLY A 77 -2.83 -6.10 7.48
CA GLY A 77 -4.19 -5.62 7.68
C GLY A 77 -4.65 -4.55 6.69
N ALA A 78 -3.73 -3.91 5.97
CA ALA A 78 -4.07 -2.91 4.97
C ALA A 78 -4.89 -3.53 3.82
N THR A 79 -5.97 -2.85 3.42
CA THR A 79 -6.80 -3.27 2.29
C THR A 79 -6.38 -2.46 1.05
N ILE A 80 -5.97 -3.15 -0.01
CA ILE A 80 -5.44 -2.50 -1.22
C ILE A 80 -6.19 -3.02 -2.44
N GLY A 81 -6.74 -2.09 -3.23
CA GLY A 81 -7.44 -2.36 -4.48
C GLY A 81 -6.53 -2.90 -5.58
N LYS A 82 -7.04 -2.99 -6.81
CA LYS A 82 -6.32 -3.46 -8.00
C LYS A 82 -5.48 -2.34 -8.63
N ASN A 83 -4.55 -2.73 -9.51
CA ASN A 83 -3.67 -1.80 -10.23
C ASN A 83 -2.88 -0.89 -9.27
N PHE A 84 -2.37 -1.44 -8.19
CA PHE A 84 -1.57 -0.68 -7.22
C PHE A 84 -0.12 -0.60 -7.69
N PHE A 85 0.36 0.62 -7.90
CA PHE A 85 1.71 0.89 -8.40
C PHE A 85 2.59 1.52 -7.32
N ILE A 86 3.78 0.96 -7.13
CA ILE A 86 4.83 1.48 -6.26
C ILE A 86 6.05 1.80 -7.13
N ASP A 87 6.44 3.09 -7.19
CA ASP A 87 7.66 3.50 -7.86
C ASP A 87 8.80 3.69 -6.85
N HIS A 88 9.97 3.10 -7.16
CA HIS A 88 11.15 2.97 -6.29
C HIS A 88 10.83 2.28 -4.95
N GLY A 89 10.00 2.86 -4.13
CA GLY A 89 9.35 2.26 -2.97
C GLY A 89 10.08 2.38 -1.65
N THR A 90 11.40 2.53 -1.62
CA THR A 90 12.16 2.60 -0.35
C THR A 90 11.57 3.63 0.61
N GLY A 91 11.30 3.21 1.85
CA GLY A 91 10.77 4.07 2.89
C GLY A 91 9.25 4.27 2.86
N ILE A 92 8.51 3.55 2.01
CA ILE A 92 7.04 3.54 2.07
C ILE A 92 6.60 2.84 3.36
N VAL A 93 5.61 3.44 4.03
CA VAL A 93 4.93 2.85 5.19
C VAL A 93 3.42 2.90 4.97
N VAL A 94 2.76 1.73 5.04
CA VAL A 94 1.31 1.59 4.96
C VAL A 94 0.77 0.90 6.20
N GLY A 95 0.04 1.63 7.04
CA GLY A 95 -0.44 1.15 8.34
C GLY A 95 -1.62 0.18 8.26
N GLU A 96 -1.84 -0.54 9.37
CA GLU A 96 -2.79 -1.67 9.51
C GLU A 96 -4.21 -1.40 9.00
N THR A 97 -4.78 -0.24 9.34
CA THR A 97 -6.19 0.05 9.03
C THR A 97 -6.35 0.96 7.80
N THR A 98 -5.30 1.06 6.97
CA THR A 98 -5.34 1.79 5.70
C THR A 98 -6.28 1.10 4.71
N ILE A 99 -7.05 1.91 3.99
CA ILE A 99 -7.84 1.47 2.85
C ILE A 99 -7.33 2.23 1.64
N ILE A 100 -6.93 1.50 0.59
CA ILE A 100 -6.47 2.05 -0.68
C ILE A 100 -7.37 1.51 -1.78
N GLY A 101 -7.92 2.39 -2.60
CA GLY A 101 -8.76 2.07 -3.74
C GLY A 101 -7.98 1.53 -4.94
N ASP A 102 -8.64 1.54 -6.10
CA ASP A 102 -8.08 1.06 -7.36
C ASP A 102 -7.22 2.13 -8.05
N ASN A 103 -6.23 1.70 -8.85
CA ASN A 103 -5.38 2.56 -9.68
C ASN A 103 -4.60 3.63 -8.88
N VAL A 104 -4.18 3.32 -7.67
CA VAL A 104 -3.41 4.25 -6.83
C VAL A 104 -1.91 4.08 -7.11
N LYS A 105 -1.22 5.23 -7.24
CA LYS A 105 0.24 5.29 -7.47
C LYS A 105 0.92 5.91 -6.25
N VAL A 106 1.97 5.26 -5.75
CA VAL A 106 2.71 5.70 -4.56
C VAL A 106 4.20 5.68 -4.83
N TYR A 107 4.87 6.78 -4.52
CA TYR A 107 6.30 6.94 -4.69
C TYR A 107 7.07 6.72 -3.37
N GLN A 108 8.40 6.61 -3.47
CA GLN A 108 9.28 6.36 -2.33
C GLN A 108 9.08 7.34 -1.16
N GLY A 109 9.29 6.85 0.07
CA GLY A 109 9.23 7.66 1.29
C GLY A 109 7.83 8.06 1.74
N VAL A 110 6.78 7.65 1.05
CA VAL A 110 5.39 7.98 1.43
C VAL A 110 5.01 7.25 2.71
N THR A 111 4.40 7.98 3.65
CA THR A 111 3.83 7.42 4.88
C THR A 111 2.32 7.58 4.89
N ILE A 112 1.59 6.46 4.95
CA ILE A 112 0.14 6.41 5.19
C ILE A 112 -0.05 5.83 6.59
N GLY A 113 -0.08 6.72 7.59
CA GLY A 113 0.14 6.40 8.99
C GLY A 113 -0.96 6.82 9.95
N ALA A 114 -0.79 6.48 11.22
CA ALA A 114 -1.61 7.00 12.30
C ALA A 114 -1.15 8.40 12.70
N LEU A 115 -2.11 9.29 13.04
CA LEU A 115 -1.78 10.63 13.53
C LEU A 115 -1.06 10.59 14.89
N SER A 116 -1.43 9.62 15.73
CA SER A 116 -0.80 9.39 17.03
C SER A 116 -0.94 7.93 17.45
N THR A 117 0.10 7.41 18.08
CA THR A 117 0.11 6.06 18.68
C THR A 117 0.12 6.09 20.21
N ARG A 118 -0.06 7.27 20.83
CA ARG A 118 0.00 7.46 22.30
C ARG A 118 -1.00 6.58 23.07
N GLY A 119 -2.11 6.17 22.45
CA GLY A 119 -3.08 5.26 23.05
C GLY A 119 -2.60 3.81 23.20
N GLY A 120 -1.47 3.43 22.56
CA GLY A 120 -0.91 2.08 22.61
C GLY A 120 -1.95 1.01 22.30
N GLN A 121 -2.05 -0.03 23.14
CA GLN A 121 -2.97 -1.16 22.93
C GLN A 121 -4.47 -0.78 22.93
N LYS A 122 -4.84 0.38 23.47
CA LYS A 122 -6.23 0.88 23.42
C LYS A 122 -6.69 1.21 21.98
N LEU A 123 -5.75 1.40 21.07
CA LEU A 123 -6.01 1.66 19.65
C LEU A 123 -6.15 0.37 18.82
N LYS A 124 -6.04 -0.80 19.44
CA LYS A 124 -6.21 -2.09 18.74
C LYS A 124 -7.63 -2.18 18.14
N GLY A 125 -7.70 -2.49 16.84
CA GLY A 125 -8.97 -2.61 16.13
C GLY A 125 -9.65 -1.28 15.79
N VAL A 126 -9.10 -0.13 16.21
CA VAL A 126 -9.63 1.20 15.87
C VAL A 126 -9.08 1.64 14.52
N LYS A 127 -9.97 2.19 13.66
CA LYS A 127 -9.55 2.85 12.39
C LYS A 127 -8.66 4.06 12.76
N ARG A 128 -7.38 4.00 12.40
CA ARG A 128 -6.37 5.02 12.76
C ARG A 128 -5.46 5.44 11.59
N HIS A 129 -5.65 4.83 10.43
CA HIS A 129 -4.89 5.14 9.21
C HIS A 129 -5.84 5.64 8.11
N PRO A 130 -5.36 6.46 7.17
CA PRO A 130 -6.17 7.09 6.14
C PRO A 130 -6.94 6.13 5.22
N THR A 131 -7.90 6.71 4.51
CA THR A 131 -8.53 6.11 3.33
C THR A 131 -8.06 6.88 2.09
N ILE A 132 -7.56 6.18 1.11
CA ILE A 132 -7.13 6.70 -0.19
C ILE A 132 -8.10 6.14 -1.23
N GLU A 133 -8.83 7.02 -1.89
CA GLU A 133 -9.79 6.60 -2.92
C GLU A 133 -9.11 6.26 -4.24
N ASP A 134 -9.92 5.89 -5.28
CA ASP A 134 -9.40 5.45 -6.55
C ASP A 134 -8.67 6.55 -7.33
N ASN A 135 -7.74 6.14 -8.19
CA ASN A 135 -7.00 7.00 -9.12
C ASN A 135 -6.18 8.12 -8.45
N VAL A 136 -5.78 7.93 -7.20
CA VAL A 136 -4.93 8.87 -6.44
C VAL A 136 -3.47 8.65 -6.78
N ILE A 137 -2.72 9.75 -6.87
CA ILE A 137 -1.26 9.76 -7.04
C ILE A 137 -0.63 10.43 -5.82
N ILE A 138 0.31 9.74 -5.16
CA ILE A 138 0.99 10.26 -3.96
C ILE A 138 2.48 10.31 -4.25
N TYR A 139 3.01 11.52 -4.45
CA TYR A 139 4.42 11.74 -4.75
C TYR A 139 5.33 11.58 -3.52
N ALA A 140 6.62 11.48 -3.82
CA ALA A 140 7.67 11.11 -2.88
C ALA A 140 7.66 11.88 -1.56
N GLY A 141 7.87 11.16 -0.45
CA GLY A 141 8.03 11.75 0.88
C GLY A 141 6.77 12.32 1.52
N ALA A 142 5.61 12.25 0.87
CA ALA A 142 4.37 12.75 1.46
C ALA A 142 3.97 11.92 2.69
N SER A 143 3.45 12.59 3.72
CA SER A 143 2.90 11.98 4.94
C SER A 143 1.41 12.26 5.03
N ILE A 144 0.59 11.21 5.02
CA ILE A 144 -0.86 11.27 5.13
C ILE A 144 -1.26 10.51 6.38
N LEU A 145 -1.82 11.20 7.36
CA LEU A 145 -1.99 10.66 8.71
C LEU A 145 -3.42 10.81 9.22
N GLY A 146 -3.87 9.80 9.99
CA GLY A 146 -5.13 9.86 10.73
C GLY A 146 -6.26 9.02 10.14
N GLY A 147 -7.04 8.36 11.01
CA GLY A 147 -8.08 7.41 10.60
C GLY A 147 -9.30 8.04 9.93
N GLU A 148 -9.53 9.32 10.16
CA GLU A 148 -10.63 10.10 9.55
C GLU A 148 -10.19 10.82 8.27
N THR A 149 -8.87 10.81 7.96
CA THR A 149 -8.33 11.43 6.75
C THR A 149 -8.74 10.63 5.53
N VAL A 150 -9.36 11.29 4.57
CA VAL A 150 -9.75 10.73 3.27
C VAL A 150 -9.09 11.54 2.16
N ILE A 151 -8.37 10.87 1.28
CA ILE A 151 -7.87 11.46 0.03
C ILE A 151 -8.84 11.06 -1.07
N GLY A 152 -9.57 12.05 -1.58
CA GLY A 152 -10.64 11.85 -2.56
C GLY A 152 -10.13 11.37 -3.92
N ARG A 153 -11.02 10.74 -4.67
CA ARG A 153 -10.78 10.16 -5.98
C ARG A 153 -10.07 11.14 -6.92
N GLY A 154 -9.03 10.67 -7.59
CA GLY A 154 -8.28 11.43 -8.59
C GLY A 154 -7.38 12.53 -8.01
N ALA A 155 -7.26 12.64 -6.69
CA ALA A 155 -6.37 13.62 -6.08
C ALA A 155 -4.90 13.32 -6.40
N VAL A 156 -4.12 14.39 -6.54
CA VAL A 156 -2.67 14.33 -6.71
C VAL A 156 -2.00 15.01 -5.52
N ILE A 157 -1.23 14.25 -4.76
CA ILE A 157 -0.52 14.72 -3.56
C ILE A 157 0.93 15.02 -3.95
N GLY A 158 1.34 16.27 -3.79
CA GLY A 158 2.69 16.71 -4.08
C GLY A 158 3.74 16.12 -3.15
N SER A 159 4.99 16.11 -3.61
CA SER A 159 6.12 15.60 -2.80
C SER A 159 6.24 16.34 -1.47
N ASN A 160 6.58 15.59 -0.41
CA ASN A 160 6.78 16.10 0.96
C ASN A 160 5.56 16.80 1.57
N ALA A 161 4.36 16.62 1.01
CA ALA A 161 3.14 17.15 1.62
C ALA A 161 2.88 16.47 2.98
N PHE A 162 2.40 17.24 3.96
CA PHE A 162 1.99 16.74 5.27
C PHE A 162 0.48 16.97 5.45
N ILE A 163 -0.29 15.87 5.48
CA ILE A 163 -1.76 15.91 5.43
C ILE A 163 -2.33 15.17 6.63
N THR A 164 -3.15 15.85 7.39
CA THR A 164 -3.87 15.32 8.57
C THR A 164 -5.37 15.53 8.50
N LEU A 165 -5.86 16.16 7.45
CA LEU A 165 -7.27 16.44 7.16
C LEU A 165 -7.62 15.91 5.76
N SER A 166 -8.89 15.61 5.55
CA SER A 166 -9.37 15.10 4.26
C SER A 166 -9.17 16.10 3.13
N LEU A 167 -8.73 15.60 1.97
CA LEU A 167 -8.75 16.30 0.70
C LEU A 167 -9.83 15.66 -0.17
N ILE A 168 -10.97 16.31 -0.24
CA ILE A 168 -12.10 15.90 -1.06
C ILE A 168 -12.20 16.91 -2.19
N HIS A 169 -12.15 16.45 -3.45
CA HIS A 169 -12.47 17.30 -4.59
C HIS A 169 -13.96 17.68 -4.50
N ILE A 170 -14.21 18.97 -4.46
CA ILE A 170 -15.56 19.55 -4.59
C ILE A 170 -15.88 19.63 -6.09
#